data_02096652d86b96351ea6deebab349d67
#
_entry.id   02096652d86b96351ea6deebab349d67
#
_cell.length_a   1.000
_cell.length_b   1.000
_cell.length_c   1.000
_cell.angle_alpha   90.00
_cell.angle_beta   90.00
_cell.angle_gamma   90.00
#
_symmetry.space_group_name_H-M   'P 1'
#
loop_
_entity.id
_entity.type
_entity.pdbx_description
1 polymer ?
#
loop_
_entity_poly.entity_id
_entity_poly.type
_entity_poly.pdbx_seq_one_letter_code
_entity_poly.pdbx_strand_id
1 'polypeptide(L)'
;MKAIFIFLFLVLLFSCQSSEEKQLEKVLTLSGNNRSALEKVLEHYKENEADSLKLRAAKFLIMNMPGHQSYTGKDIEEYYVEAEKIIFSDRKIDEQVNELNNLLLEFPSDDFEFKEDYSVIKASYLIQSIDAAFDDWQQGRWARGITFEDFCEYMLPYKCVEFQAFDDWRNVLKPIANDTLCDFSYNDIWNKTPYHAAEAINIKLRDTVIVDLKKPLKWHALYKVPFWCNMPSNSCETRTNTALAIMRSKGFAVSYDFVLQWPTKAHAHSWLSILIDHDRRMVCEGGHDPFLATLRP
;
A
#
# COMPACT_ATOMS: atom_id res chain seq x y z
N MET A 1 5.66 44.29 41.02
CA MET A 1 4.42 43.65 40.52
C MET A 1 4.39 43.50 39.01
N LYS A 2 4.87 44.41 38.18
CA LYS A 2 4.87 44.28 36.70
C LYS A 2 5.81 43.17 36.16
N ALA A 3 6.91 42.90 36.81
CA ALA A 3 7.85 41.84 36.38
C ALA A 3 7.35 40.41 36.61
N ILE A 4 6.53 40.16 37.65
CA ILE A 4 5.94 38.87 37.95
C ILE A 4 4.85 38.51 36.94
N PHE A 5 4.09 39.47 36.42
CA PHE A 5 3.06 39.22 35.42
C PHE A 5 3.65 38.86 34.04
N ILE A 6 4.80 39.42 33.68
CA ILE A 6 5.50 39.12 32.41
C ILE A 6 6.07 37.68 32.47
N PHE A 7 6.57 37.24 33.62
CA PHE A 7 7.10 35.89 33.81
C PHE A 7 5.99 34.83 33.76
N LEU A 8 4.82 35.12 34.34
CA LEU A 8 3.66 34.21 34.26
C LEU A 8 3.09 34.07 32.83
N PHE A 9 3.14 35.18 32.05
CA PHE A 9 2.66 35.15 30.64
C PHE A 9 3.62 34.40 29.72
N LEU A 10 4.92 34.42 29.97
CA LEU A 10 5.93 33.65 29.27
C LEU A 10 5.85 32.15 29.55
N VAL A 11 5.48 31.73 30.75
CA VAL A 11 5.30 30.32 31.12
C VAL A 11 4.05 29.71 30.48
N LEU A 12 3.03 30.49 30.18
CA LEU A 12 1.81 30.02 29.51
C LEU A 12 1.97 29.80 27.99
N LEU A 13 3.06 30.31 27.39
CA LEU A 13 3.35 30.09 25.97
C LEU A 13 4.09 28.75 25.68
N PHE A 14 4.50 28.03 26.70
CA PHE A 14 5.26 26.78 26.56
C PHE A 14 4.47 25.48 26.68
N SER A 15 3.14 25.51 26.73
CA SER A 15 2.37 24.31 27.04
C SER A 15 1.12 24.10 26.21
N CYS A 16 1.23 24.15 24.88
CA CYS A 16 0.19 23.50 24.07
C CYS A 16 0.82 22.85 22.85
N GLN A 17 1.57 21.77 23.08
CA GLN A 17 1.83 20.81 22.00
C GLN A 17 0.49 20.31 21.51
N SER A 18 0.24 20.39 20.20
CA SER A 18 -0.97 19.84 19.59
C SER A 18 -1.03 18.33 19.88
N SER A 19 -2.23 17.76 19.85
CA SER A 19 -2.41 16.29 19.99
C SER A 19 -1.57 15.54 18.95
N GLU A 20 -1.48 16.10 17.76
CA GLU A 20 -0.70 15.57 16.63
C GLU A 20 0.82 15.56 16.94
N GLU A 21 1.36 16.66 17.46
CA GLU A 21 2.77 16.72 17.85
C GLU A 21 3.13 15.72 18.95
N LYS A 22 2.24 15.51 19.91
CA LYS A 22 2.44 14.49 20.97
C LYS A 22 2.43 13.08 20.40
N GLN A 23 1.54 12.79 19.46
CA GLN A 23 1.46 11.48 18.81
C GLN A 23 2.71 11.23 17.95
N LEU A 24 3.14 12.21 17.16
CA LEU A 24 4.35 12.13 16.37
C LEU A 24 5.58 11.86 17.26
N GLU A 25 5.77 12.64 18.33
CA GLU A 25 6.89 12.47 19.25
C GLU A 25 6.87 11.11 19.96
N LYS A 26 5.67 10.59 20.26
CA LYS A 26 5.52 9.23 20.80
C LYS A 26 6.10 8.19 19.83
N VAL A 27 5.77 8.25 18.53
CA VAL A 27 6.27 7.29 17.54
C VAL A 27 7.77 7.47 17.30
N LEU A 28 8.26 8.70 17.23
CA LEU A 28 9.69 9.00 17.15
C LEU A 28 10.46 8.42 18.35
N THR A 29 9.86 8.43 19.54
CA THR A 29 10.45 7.80 20.73
C THR A 29 10.44 6.27 20.63
N LEU A 30 9.32 5.67 20.16
CA LEU A 30 9.21 4.22 19.98
C LEU A 30 10.19 3.70 18.92
N SER A 31 10.56 4.50 17.93
CA SER A 31 11.49 4.10 16.86
C SER A 31 12.93 3.84 17.32
N GLY A 32 13.29 4.26 18.53
CA GLY A 32 14.59 3.96 19.14
C GLY A 32 15.76 4.36 18.25
N ASN A 33 16.60 3.40 17.88
CA ASN A 33 17.77 3.65 17.02
C ASN A 33 17.41 4.14 15.60
N ASN A 34 16.17 3.93 15.14
CA ASN A 34 15.73 4.38 13.83
C ASN A 34 15.13 5.79 13.85
N ARG A 35 15.07 6.46 14.99
CA ARG A 35 14.56 7.83 15.13
C ARG A 35 15.16 8.79 14.10
N SER A 36 16.47 8.73 13.93
CA SER A 36 17.19 9.59 12.99
C SER A 36 16.75 9.41 11.54
N ALA A 37 16.30 8.22 11.15
CA ALA A 37 15.77 7.98 9.80
C ALA A 37 14.41 8.65 9.62
N LEU A 38 13.52 8.58 10.60
CA LEU A 38 12.21 9.25 10.55
C LEU A 38 12.35 10.78 10.60
N GLU A 39 13.24 11.30 11.45
CA GLU A 39 13.53 12.74 11.51
C GLU A 39 14.08 13.27 10.19
N LYS A 40 14.95 12.51 9.48
CA LYS A 40 15.44 12.88 8.14
C LYS A 40 14.30 13.04 7.12
N VAL A 41 13.24 12.25 7.20
CA VAL A 41 12.08 12.41 6.32
C VAL A 41 11.38 13.74 6.59
N LEU A 42 11.18 14.06 7.87
CA LEU A 42 10.54 15.32 8.28
C LEU A 42 11.38 16.55 7.91
N GLU A 43 12.69 16.48 8.11
CA GLU A 43 13.64 17.55 7.74
C GLU A 43 13.65 17.77 6.24
N HIS A 44 13.68 16.69 5.44
CA HIS A 44 13.68 16.75 3.98
C HIS A 44 12.53 17.60 3.42
N TYR A 45 11.32 17.44 3.94
CA TYR A 45 10.16 18.19 3.48
C TYR A 45 9.96 19.53 4.22
N LYS A 46 10.69 19.78 5.30
CA LYS A 46 10.66 21.05 6.03
C LYS A 46 11.53 22.14 5.37
N GLU A 47 12.55 21.73 4.62
CA GLU A 47 13.50 22.63 3.98
C GLU A 47 12.85 23.52 2.91
N ASN A 48 11.73 23.09 2.31
CA ASN A 48 11.06 23.81 1.25
C ASN A 48 9.59 24.06 1.60
N GLU A 49 9.16 25.30 1.65
CA GLU A 49 7.76 25.68 1.95
C GLU A 49 6.75 25.09 0.94
N ALA A 50 7.16 24.87 -0.30
CA ALA A 50 6.32 24.21 -1.32
C ALA A 50 5.96 22.77 -0.97
N ASP A 51 6.76 22.11 -0.12
CA ASP A 51 6.55 20.73 0.32
C ASP A 51 5.71 20.60 1.61
N SER A 52 5.03 21.67 2.02
CA SER A 52 4.23 21.68 3.26
C SER A 52 3.17 20.56 3.32
N LEU A 53 2.53 20.20 2.21
CA LEU A 53 1.61 19.04 2.14
C LEU A 53 2.35 17.73 2.24
N LYS A 54 3.54 17.58 1.65
CA LYS A 54 4.37 16.38 1.79
C LYS A 54 4.86 16.20 3.23
N LEU A 55 5.17 17.29 3.92
CA LEU A 55 5.50 17.25 5.35
C LEU A 55 4.30 16.77 6.19
N ARG A 56 3.08 17.22 5.89
CA ARG A 56 1.86 16.73 6.55
C ARG A 56 1.65 15.25 6.27
N ALA A 57 1.85 14.80 5.03
CA ALA A 57 1.75 13.41 4.63
C ALA A 57 2.81 12.53 5.33
N ALA A 58 4.05 13.01 5.45
CA ALA A 58 5.12 12.32 6.19
C ALA A 58 4.75 12.15 7.68
N LYS A 59 4.23 13.20 8.32
CA LYS A 59 3.73 13.12 9.71
C LYS A 59 2.59 12.11 9.82
N PHE A 60 1.61 12.16 8.92
CA PHE A 60 0.50 11.22 8.88
C PHE A 60 1.01 9.76 8.82
N LEU A 61 1.91 9.44 7.90
CA LEU A 61 2.48 8.09 7.78
C LEU A 61 3.21 7.67 9.05
N ILE A 62 4.08 8.51 9.59
CA ILE A 62 4.86 8.19 10.79
C ILE A 62 3.93 7.94 11.98
N MET A 63 2.93 8.79 12.20
CA MET A 63 1.98 8.63 13.29
C MET A 63 1.13 7.37 13.21
N ASN A 64 0.89 6.85 12.00
CA ASN A 64 0.10 5.66 11.74
C ASN A 64 0.93 4.40 11.50
N MET A 65 2.27 4.43 11.70
CA MET A 65 3.13 3.23 11.62
C MET A 65 2.93 2.21 12.75
N PRO A 66 2.59 2.59 14.02
CA PRO A 66 2.43 1.60 15.07
C PRO A 66 1.40 0.52 14.74
N GLY A 67 1.81 -0.74 14.85
CA GLY A 67 1.01 -1.90 14.48
C GLY A 67 1.30 -2.43 13.07
N HIS A 68 2.10 -1.73 12.27
CA HIS A 68 2.58 -2.22 10.98
C HIS A 68 3.96 -2.86 11.12
N GLN A 69 4.10 -4.06 10.56
CA GLN A 69 5.27 -4.91 10.73
C GLN A 69 5.86 -5.36 9.40
N SER A 70 7.16 -5.61 9.39
CA SER A 70 7.89 -6.20 8.26
C SER A 70 8.77 -7.33 8.73
N TYR A 71 8.90 -8.37 7.92
CA TYR A 71 9.89 -9.40 8.15
C TYR A 71 11.29 -8.84 8.01
N THR A 72 12.19 -9.33 8.86
CA THR A 72 13.60 -8.90 8.95
C THR A 72 14.49 -10.10 9.21
N GLY A 73 15.79 -9.89 9.04
CA GLY A 73 16.78 -10.93 9.33
C GLY A 73 17.20 -11.72 8.11
N LYS A 74 18.13 -12.63 8.36
CA LYS A 74 18.83 -13.36 7.30
C LYS A 74 17.91 -14.36 6.59
N ASP A 75 17.03 -15.02 7.33
CA ASP A 75 16.20 -16.10 6.79
C ASP A 75 15.19 -15.59 5.76
N ILE A 76 14.55 -14.44 6.01
CA ILE A 76 13.64 -13.83 5.01
C ILE A 76 14.41 -13.32 3.78
N GLU A 77 15.64 -12.80 3.97
CA GLU A 77 16.47 -12.36 2.84
C GLU A 77 16.90 -13.55 1.98
N GLU A 78 17.33 -14.65 2.59
CA GLU A 78 17.66 -15.91 1.88
C GLU A 78 16.42 -16.49 1.18
N TYR A 79 15.29 -16.52 1.85
CA TYR A 79 14.03 -16.94 1.26
C TYR A 79 13.70 -16.12 -0.01
N TYR A 80 13.82 -14.80 0.04
CA TYR A 80 13.52 -13.96 -1.13
C TYR A 80 14.47 -14.23 -2.30
N VAL A 81 15.74 -14.51 -2.05
CA VAL A 81 16.71 -14.84 -3.09
C VAL A 81 16.33 -16.17 -3.78
N GLU A 82 15.97 -17.18 -3.02
CA GLU A 82 15.59 -18.49 -3.59
C GLU A 82 14.21 -18.42 -4.29
N ALA A 83 13.24 -17.73 -3.71
CA ALA A 83 11.93 -17.54 -4.32
C ALA A 83 12.03 -16.79 -5.66
N GLU A 84 12.88 -15.77 -5.76
CA GLU A 84 13.11 -15.02 -6.98
C GLU A 84 13.61 -15.91 -8.13
N LYS A 85 14.54 -16.84 -7.85
CA LYS A 85 15.05 -17.81 -8.83
C LYS A 85 13.96 -18.74 -9.36
N ILE A 86 12.99 -19.10 -8.51
CA ILE A 86 11.88 -19.96 -8.88
C ILE A 86 10.86 -19.18 -9.72
N ILE A 87 10.44 -18.00 -9.25
CA ILE A 87 9.38 -17.19 -9.85
C ILE A 87 9.75 -16.71 -11.26
N PHE A 88 11.00 -16.28 -11.44
CA PHE A 88 11.48 -15.75 -12.73
C PHE A 88 12.18 -16.82 -13.60
N SER A 89 11.99 -18.10 -13.30
CA SER A 89 12.49 -19.21 -14.15
C SER A 89 11.55 -19.48 -15.32
N ASP A 90 12.09 -20.14 -16.37
CA ASP A 90 11.32 -20.61 -17.54
C ASP A 90 10.49 -21.88 -17.25
N ARG A 91 10.33 -22.26 -15.98
CA ARG A 91 9.58 -23.45 -15.58
C ARG A 91 8.09 -23.25 -15.77
N LYS A 92 7.35 -24.36 -15.89
CA LYS A 92 5.89 -24.31 -15.89
C LYS A 92 5.37 -23.84 -14.54
N ILE A 93 4.25 -23.12 -14.56
CA ILE A 93 3.67 -22.52 -13.36
C ILE A 93 3.39 -23.55 -12.25
N ASP A 94 2.89 -24.76 -12.60
CA ASP A 94 2.64 -25.83 -11.63
C ASP A 94 3.95 -26.32 -10.95
N GLU A 95 5.08 -26.27 -11.66
CA GLU A 95 6.39 -26.62 -11.13
C GLU A 95 6.89 -25.51 -10.18
N GLN A 96 6.79 -24.23 -10.60
CA GLN A 96 7.12 -23.08 -9.76
C GLN A 96 6.31 -23.09 -8.44
N VAL A 97 5.01 -23.34 -8.51
CA VAL A 97 4.14 -23.43 -7.33
C VAL A 97 4.56 -24.56 -6.39
N ASN A 98 4.89 -25.73 -6.94
CA ASN A 98 5.36 -26.85 -6.11
C ASN A 98 6.71 -26.52 -5.44
N GLU A 99 7.64 -25.90 -6.15
CA GLU A 99 8.95 -25.53 -5.61
C GLU A 99 8.82 -24.43 -4.55
N LEU A 100 7.98 -23.41 -4.76
CA LEU A 100 7.71 -22.38 -3.75
C LEU A 100 7.07 -22.96 -2.49
N ASN A 101 6.12 -23.89 -2.66
CA ASN A 101 5.52 -24.58 -1.51
C ASN A 101 6.54 -25.46 -0.76
N ASN A 102 7.52 -26.06 -1.46
CA ASN A 102 8.61 -26.78 -0.82
C ASN A 102 9.59 -25.83 -0.12
N LEU A 103 9.93 -24.71 -0.75
CA LEU A 103 10.79 -23.67 -0.15
C LEU A 103 10.20 -23.16 1.17
N LEU A 104 8.87 -23.05 1.28
CA LEU A 104 8.19 -22.67 2.54
C LEU A 104 8.28 -23.75 3.63
N LEU A 105 8.63 -24.99 3.30
CA LEU A 105 8.92 -26.01 4.31
C LEU A 105 10.34 -25.87 4.85
N GLU A 106 11.26 -25.34 4.04
CA GLU A 106 12.64 -25.04 4.44
C GLU A 106 12.73 -23.69 5.22
N PHE A 107 11.87 -22.75 4.86
CA PHE A 107 11.74 -21.41 5.48
C PHE A 107 10.30 -21.22 6.00
N PRO A 108 9.92 -21.81 7.13
CA PRO A 108 8.58 -21.63 7.71
C PRO A 108 8.33 -20.17 8.07
N SER A 109 7.18 -19.63 7.66
CA SER A 109 6.85 -18.22 7.92
C SER A 109 6.79 -17.86 9.41
N ASP A 110 6.50 -18.82 10.26
CA ASP A 110 6.43 -18.66 11.72
C ASP A 110 7.82 -18.47 12.37
N ASP A 111 8.89 -18.84 11.65
CA ASP A 111 10.27 -18.70 12.11
C ASP A 111 10.90 -17.36 11.67
N PHE A 112 10.26 -16.59 10.79
CA PHE A 112 10.79 -15.31 10.37
C PHE A 112 10.74 -14.27 11.49
N GLU A 113 11.86 -13.59 11.71
CA GLU A 113 11.89 -12.41 12.57
C GLU A 113 11.08 -11.28 11.94
N PHE A 114 10.37 -10.51 12.76
CA PHE A 114 9.66 -9.33 12.30
C PHE A 114 9.88 -8.16 13.28
N LYS A 115 9.73 -6.95 12.76
CA LYS A 115 9.83 -5.71 13.54
C LYS A 115 8.76 -4.72 13.10
N GLU A 116 8.40 -3.85 14.04
CA GLU A 116 7.56 -2.68 13.74
C GLU A 116 8.25 -1.79 12.68
N ASP A 117 7.51 -1.34 11.71
CA ASP A 117 8.03 -0.58 10.57
C ASP A 117 8.76 0.68 11.00
N TYR A 118 8.26 1.40 12.01
CA TYR A 118 8.94 2.59 12.53
C TYR A 118 10.37 2.32 13.03
N SER A 119 10.69 1.07 13.37
CA SER A 119 12.02 0.70 13.88
C SER A 119 13.03 0.28 12.80
N VAL A 120 12.58 0.07 11.55
CA VAL A 120 13.43 -0.49 10.47
C VAL A 120 13.31 0.24 9.13
N ILE A 121 12.27 1.04 8.90
CA ILE A 121 12.05 1.73 7.63
C ILE A 121 13.16 2.75 7.34
N LYS A 122 13.67 2.75 6.11
CA LYS A 122 14.71 3.70 5.68
C LYS A 122 14.10 5.03 5.25
N ALA A 123 14.76 6.13 5.59
CA ALA A 123 14.34 7.47 5.16
C ALA A 123 14.19 7.57 3.63
N SER A 124 15.16 7.04 2.88
CA SER A 124 15.13 7.06 1.41
C SER A 124 13.90 6.36 0.83
N TYR A 125 13.52 5.21 1.40
CA TYR A 125 12.32 4.49 0.97
C TYR A 125 11.04 5.30 1.23
N LEU A 126 10.91 5.88 2.43
CA LEU A 126 9.71 6.62 2.80
C LEU A 126 9.58 7.92 1.98
N ILE A 127 10.68 8.65 1.73
CA ILE A 127 10.71 9.82 0.85
C ILE A 127 10.30 9.43 -0.58
N GLN A 128 10.91 8.39 -1.15
CA GLN A 128 10.56 7.91 -2.49
C GLN A 128 9.07 7.50 -2.58
N SER A 129 8.55 6.82 -1.57
CA SER A 129 7.15 6.40 -1.53
C SER A 129 6.19 7.59 -1.46
N ILE A 130 6.51 8.61 -0.66
CA ILE A 130 5.72 9.84 -0.54
C ILE A 130 5.74 10.60 -1.87
N ASP A 131 6.91 10.81 -2.46
CA ASP A 131 7.05 11.55 -3.72
C ASP A 131 6.29 10.88 -4.85
N ALA A 132 6.43 9.55 -5.00
CA ALA A 132 5.70 8.80 -6.01
C ALA A 132 4.18 8.86 -5.80
N ALA A 133 3.70 8.79 -4.55
CA ALA A 133 2.29 8.92 -4.25
C ALA A 133 1.75 10.33 -4.55
N PHE A 134 2.54 11.37 -4.27
CA PHE A 134 2.19 12.76 -4.62
C PHE A 134 2.10 12.97 -6.13
N ASP A 135 3.04 12.43 -6.89
CA ASP A 135 3.01 12.49 -8.36
C ASP A 135 1.74 11.83 -8.88
N ASP A 136 1.38 10.66 -8.35
CA ASP A 136 0.16 9.94 -8.71
C ASP A 136 -1.10 10.72 -8.32
N TRP A 137 -1.10 11.44 -7.20
CA TRP A 137 -2.23 12.25 -6.76
C TRP A 137 -2.38 13.55 -7.57
N GLN A 138 -1.30 14.27 -7.80
CA GLN A 138 -1.32 15.58 -8.43
C GLN A 138 -1.45 15.50 -9.96
N GLN A 139 -0.83 14.49 -10.57
CA GLN A 139 -0.79 14.32 -12.02
C GLN A 139 -1.68 13.16 -12.49
N GLY A 140 -2.10 12.28 -11.58
CA GLY A 140 -2.88 11.12 -11.87
C GLY A 140 -4.27 11.45 -12.40
N ARG A 141 -4.62 10.87 -13.54
CA ARG A 141 -5.93 11.08 -14.18
C ARG A 141 -7.10 10.65 -13.28
N TRP A 142 -6.88 9.61 -12.48
CA TRP A 142 -7.90 8.97 -11.65
C TRP A 142 -8.02 9.59 -10.26
N ALA A 143 -7.06 10.46 -9.88
CA ALA A 143 -7.02 11.16 -8.60
C ALA A 143 -7.74 12.52 -8.61
N ARG A 144 -8.38 12.90 -9.71
CA ARG A 144 -9.09 14.18 -9.83
C ARG A 144 -10.26 14.25 -8.84
N GLY A 145 -10.25 15.27 -7.98
CA GLY A 145 -11.29 15.47 -6.96
C GLY A 145 -11.05 14.69 -5.66
N ILE A 146 -9.94 13.95 -5.54
CA ILE A 146 -9.55 13.33 -4.29
C ILE A 146 -8.97 14.41 -3.36
N THR A 147 -9.53 14.55 -2.16
CA THR A 147 -9.06 15.49 -1.13
C THR A 147 -7.69 15.06 -0.59
N PHE A 148 -7.01 15.95 0.13
CA PHE A 148 -5.75 15.60 0.78
C PHE A 148 -5.94 14.52 1.86
N GLU A 149 -7.03 14.57 2.58
CA GLU A 149 -7.40 13.61 3.61
C GLU A 149 -7.65 12.22 2.99
N ASP A 150 -8.42 12.16 1.91
CA ASP A 150 -8.66 10.92 1.16
C ASP A 150 -7.37 10.37 0.50
N PHE A 151 -6.51 11.27 0.02
CA PHE A 151 -5.19 10.89 -0.48
C PHE A 151 -4.35 10.21 0.61
N CYS A 152 -4.31 10.77 1.81
CA CYS A 152 -3.57 10.20 2.93
C CYS A 152 -4.04 8.79 3.29
N GLU A 153 -5.35 8.54 3.26
CA GLU A 153 -5.94 7.25 3.62
C GLU A 153 -5.81 6.21 2.49
N TYR A 154 -6.07 6.59 1.23
CA TYR A 154 -6.32 5.63 0.17
C TYR A 154 -5.21 5.52 -0.88
N MET A 155 -4.33 6.52 -0.99
CA MET A 155 -3.27 6.55 -2.01
C MET A 155 -1.86 6.57 -1.41
N LEU A 156 -1.67 7.30 -0.31
CA LEU A 156 -0.37 7.54 0.32
C LEU A 156 0.28 6.30 0.95
N PRO A 157 -0.43 5.30 1.52
CA PRO A 157 0.22 4.22 2.26
C PRO A 157 1.41 3.61 1.51
N TYR A 158 2.53 3.47 2.23
CA TYR A 158 3.80 2.96 1.68
C TYR A 158 3.82 1.45 1.45
N LYS A 159 2.83 0.73 1.95
CA LYS A 159 2.55 -0.70 1.73
C LYS A 159 1.08 -0.91 1.37
N CYS A 160 0.79 -2.07 0.79
CA CYS A 160 -0.55 -2.53 0.46
C CYS A 160 -1.05 -3.61 1.44
N VAL A 161 -0.15 -4.39 1.99
CA VAL A 161 -0.44 -5.50 2.92
C VAL A 161 0.55 -5.52 4.07
N GLU A 162 0.15 -6.18 5.16
CA GLU A 162 1.03 -6.42 6.30
C GLU A 162 2.19 -7.32 5.91
N PHE A 163 3.36 -7.14 6.51
CA PHE A 163 4.62 -7.83 6.21
C PHE A 163 5.15 -7.64 4.78
N GLN A 164 4.58 -6.74 3.98
CA GLN A 164 5.12 -6.41 2.66
C GLN A 164 6.56 -5.89 2.79
N ALA A 165 7.46 -6.38 1.93
CA ALA A 165 8.83 -5.88 1.83
C ALA A 165 8.86 -4.41 1.39
N PHE A 166 9.87 -3.66 1.84
CA PHE A 166 10.13 -2.29 1.39
C PHE A 166 10.78 -2.30 0.00
N ASP A 167 9.99 -2.55 -1.02
CA ASP A 167 10.39 -2.54 -2.43
C ASP A 167 9.76 -1.39 -3.21
N ASP A 168 10.28 -1.09 -4.39
CA ASP A 168 9.76 -0.01 -5.26
C ASP A 168 8.50 -0.44 -6.02
N TRP A 169 7.53 -0.96 -5.30
CA TRP A 169 6.33 -1.58 -5.86
C TRP A 169 5.53 -0.64 -6.77
N ARG A 170 5.47 0.67 -6.46
CA ARG A 170 4.72 1.62 -7.28
C ARG A 170 5.28 1.72 -8.69
N ASN A 171 6.58 1.88 -8.83
CA ASN A 171 7.22 1.97 -10.14
C ASN A 171 7.23 0.63 -10.88
N VAL A 172 7.41 -0.48 -10.17
CA VAL A 172 7.36 -1.83 -10.74
C VAL A 172 5.96 -2.14 -11.32
N LEU A 173 4.89 -1.68 -10.66
CA LEU A 173 3.52 -1.97 -11.08
C LEU A 173 2.97 -0.97 -12.11
N LYS A 174 3.53 0.23 -12.23
CA LYS A 174 3.06 1.25 -13.18
C LYS A 174 2.92 0.75 -14.63
N PRO A 175 3.84 -0.07 -15.18
CA PRO A 175 3.72 -0.60 -16.53
C PRO A 175 2.60 -1.63 -16.70
N ILE A 176 2.19 -2.32 -15.65
CA ILE A 176 1.20 -3.40 -15.73
C ILE A 176 -0.16 -2.82 -16.20
N ALA A 177 -0.76 -3.45 -17.20
CA ALA A 177 -2.01 -3.03 -17.83
C ALA A 177 -1.99 -1.60 -18.45
N ASN A 178 -0.82 -1.01 -18.72
CA ASN A 178 -0.74 0.27 -19.42
C ASN A 178 -1.22 0.18 -20.87
N ASP A 179 -0.85 -0.89 -21.57
CA ASP A 179 -1.33 -1.21 -22.91
C ASP A 179 -2.86 -1.25 -22.95
N THR A 180 -3.49 -1.89 -21.97
CA THR A 180 -4.95 -1.94 -21.85
C THR A 180 -5.56 -0.54 -21.63
N LEU A 181 -4.89 0.33 -20.88
CA LEU A 181 -5.32 1.70 -20.62
C LEU A 181 -5.00 2.66 -21.79
N CYS A 182 -4.02 2.32 -22.64
CA CYS A 182 -3.62 3.10 -23.82
C CYS A 182 -4.36 2.69 -25.10
N ASP A 183 -4.70 1.40 -25.26
CA ASP A 183 -5.40 0.87 -26.43
C ASP A 183 -6.86 1.29 -26.54
N PHE A 184 -7.41 1.93 -25.52
CA PHE A 184 -8.71 2.58 -25.58
C PHE A 184 -8.71 3.86 -26.44
N SER A 185 -7.89 3.93 -27.46
CA SER A 185 -7.94 5.00 -28.48
C SER A 185 -9.26 5.03 -29.25
N TYR A 186 -10.09 3.99 -29.14
CA TYR A 186 -11.26 3.83 -29.99
C TYR A 186 -12.51 4.57 -29.52
N ASN A 187 -12.62 4.98 -28.26
CA ASN A 187 -13.69 5.86 -27.79
C ASN A 187 -13.28 6.61 -26.54
N ASP A 188 -13.08 7.89 -26.68
CA ASP A 188 -12.82 8.87 -25.62
C ASP A 188 -13.77 8.79 -24.41
N ILE A 189 -14.88 8.08 -24.53
CA ILE A 189 -15.91 7.95 -23.49
C ILE A 189 -15.49 6.95 -22.41
N TRP A 190 -14.90 5.81 -22.78
CA TRP A 190 -14.55 4.72 -21.86
C TRP A 190 -13.35 5.04 -20.96
N ASN A 191 -12.42 5.85 -21.44
CA ASN A 191 -11.22 6.28 -20.71
C ASN A 191 -11.45 7.47 -19.76
N LYS A 192 -12.68 7.95 -19.61
CA LYS A 192 -12.96 9.21 -18.90
C LYS A 192 -13.28 9.02 -17.42
N THR A 193 -13.61 7.81 -16.99
CA THR A 193 -14.04 7.57 -15.60
C THR A 193 -13.16 6.55 -14.89
N PRO A 194 -12.95 6.70 -13.58
CA PRO A 194 -12.27 5.69 -12.77
C PRO A 194 -12.92 4.30 -12.88
N TYR A 195 -14.25 4.24 -13.10
CA TYR A 195 -14.99 3.00 -13.28
C TYR A 195 -14.45 2.16 -14.45
N HIS A 196 -14.42 2.72 -15.64
CA HIS A 196 -13.98 1.99 -16.83
C HIS A 196 -12.49 1.62 -16.79
N ALA A 197 -11.67 2.48 -16.20
CA ALA A 197 -10.26 2.16 -16.02
C ALA A 197 -10.05 1.01 -15.03
N ALA A 198 -10.81 0.95 -13.94
CA ALA A 198 -10.79 -0.17 -13.00
C ALA A 198 -11.31 -1.46 -13.65
N GLU A 199 -12.38 -1.38 -14.46
CA GLU A 199 -12.88 -2.49 -15.25
C GLU A 199 -11.80 -3.06 -16.19
N ALA A 200 -11.12 -2.19 -16.94
CA ALA A 200 -10.04 -2.58 -17.84
C ALA A 200 -8.88 -3.27 -17.10
N ILE A 201 -8.47 -2.73 -15.96
CA ILE A 201 -7.44 -3.35 -15.10
C ILE A 201 -7.91 -4.74 -14.63
N ASN A 202 -9.14 -4.86 -14.16
CA ASN A 202 -9.66 -6.13 -13.67
C ASN A 202 -9.80 -7.18 -14.78
N ILE A 203 -10.21 -6.81 -15.99
CA ILE A 203 -10.21 -7.72 -17.14
C ILE A 203 -8.79 -8.22 -17.42
N LYS A 204 -7.81 -7.33 -17.45
CA LYS A 204 -6.41 -7.72 -17.66
C LYS A 204 -5.88 -8.65 -16.56
N LEU A 205 -6.20 -8.37 -15.30
CA LEU A 205 -5.84 -9.23 -14.19
C LEU A 205 -6.46 -10.62 -14.30
N ARG A 206 -7.74 -10.71 -14.67
CA ARG A 206 -8.42 -11.98 -14.91
C ARG A 206 -7.71 -12.82 -15.97
N ASP A 207 -7.26 -12.19 -17.02
CA ASP A 207 -6.66 -12.88 -18.17
C ASP A 207 -5.17 -13.23 -17.96
N THR A 208 -4.49 -12.60 -17.01
CA THR A 208 -3.03 -12.74 -16.85
C THR A 208 -2.59 -13.30 -15.50
N VAL A 209 -3.30 -12.99 -14.42
CA VAL A 209 -2.87 -13.31 -13.04
C VAL A 209 -3.78 -14.34 -12.39
N ILE A 210 -5.03 -14.45 -12.86
CA ILE A 210 -6.03 -15.35 -12.27
C ILE A 210 -6.07 -16.64 -13.08
N VAL A 211 -5.22 -17.59 -12.72
CA VAL A 211 -5.20 -18.93 -13.32
C VAL A 211 -5.67 -19.94 -12.30
N ASP A 212 -6.52 -20.88 -12.72
CA ASP A 212 -6.90 -22.00 -11.89
C ASP A 212 -5.71 -22.92 -11.66
N LEU A 213 -5.19 -22.88 -10.45
CA LEU A 213 -4.10 -23.74 -10.01
C LEU A 213 -4.66 -25.09 -9.52
N LYS A 214 -4.03 -26.16 -9.92
CA LYS A 214 -4.32 -27.50 -9.37
C LYS A 214 -4.01 -27.61 -7.88
N LYS A 215 -3.01 -26.86 -7.41
CA LYS A 215 -2.65 -26.73 -6.00
C LYS A 215 -2.58 -25.26 -5.63
N PRO A 216 -3.18 -24.86 -4.50
CA PRO A 216 -3.07 -23.47 -4.05
C PRO A 216 -1.63 -23.15 -3.69
N LEU A 217 -1.17 -21.97 -4.09
CA LEU A 217 0.04 -21.36 -3.57
C LEU A 217 -0.24 -20.82 -2.17
N LYS A 218 0.61 -21.15 -1.22
CA LYS A 218 0.53 -20.57 0.11
C LYS A 218 0.95 -19.11 0.05
N TRP A 219 0.01 -18.23 0.31
CA TRP A 219 0.20 -16.77 0.17
C TRP A 219 1.32 -16.18 1.01
N HIS A 220 1.56 -16.71 2.20
CA HIS A 220 2.63 -16.26 3.10
C HIS A 220 4.03 -16.20 2.48
N ALA A 221 4.19 -16.79 1.29
CA ALA A 221 5.44 -16.81 0.55
C ALA A 221 5.75 -15.51 -0.22
N LEU A 222 4.78 -14.63 -0.46
CA LEU A 222 4.86 -13.65 -1.53
C LEU A 222 4.78 -12.20 -1.05
N TYR A 223 5.53 -11.83 -0.03
CA TYR A 223 5.50 -10.45 0.48
C TYR A 223 6.28 -9.42 -0.35
N LYS A 224 7.00 -9.84 -1.41
CA LYS A 224 7.51 -8.92 -2.43
C LYS A 224 6.47 -8.71 -3.52
N VAL A 225 6.15 -7.45 -3.81
CA VAL A 225 5.14 -7.11 -4.83
C VAL A 225 5.46 -7.64 -6.24
N PRO A 226 6.72 -7.63 -6.72
CA PRO A 226 7.04 -8.26 -7.99
C PRO A 226 6.67 -9.75 -8.06
N PHE A 227 6.65 -10.44 -6.93
CA PHE A 227 6.25 -11.86 -6.87
C PHE A 227 4.77 -12.04 -7.14
N TRP A 228 3.92 -11.15 -6.58
CA TRP A 228 2.47 -11.23 -6.79
C TRP A 228 2.08 -11.14 -8.25
N CYS A 229 2.76 -10.29 -9.00
CA CYS A 229 2.43 -10.02 -10.40
C CYS A 229 2.87 -11.13 -11.35
N ASN A 230 3.77 -11.99 -10.90
CA ASN A 230 4.34 -13.07 -11.69
C ASN A 230 3.84 -14.47 -11.25
N MET A 231 3.03 -14.53 -10.18
CA MET A 231 2.47 -15.78 -9.70
C MET A 231 0.94 -15.74 -9.75
N PRO A 232 0.30 -16.83 -10.16
CA PRO A 232 -1.15 -16.90 -10.24
C PRO A 232 -1.78 -16.85 -8.86
N SER A 233 -2.91 -16.16 -8.80
CA SER A 233 -3.67 -15.94 -7.59
C SER A 233 -5.05 -16.58 -7.69
N ASN A 234 -5.43 -17.38 -6.72
CA ASN A 234 -6.71 -18.11 -6.71
C ASN A 234 -7.59 -17.83 -5.49
N SER A 235 -7.14 -17.03 -4.52
CA SER A 235 -7.96 -16.61 -3.38
C SER A 235 -8.49 -15.18 -3.57
N CYS A 236 -9.62 -14.86 -2.95
CA CYS A 236 -10.16 -13.49 -2.95
C CYS A 236 -9.14 -12.50 -2.37
N GLU A 237 -8.42 -12.90 -1.33
CA GLU A 237 -7.39 -12.08 -0.69
C GLU A 237 -6.25 -11.72 -1.64
N THR A 238 -5.65 -12.73 -2.30
CA THR A 238 -4.51 -12.51 -3.20
C THR A 238 -4.90 -11.68 -4.41
N ARG A 239 -6.09 -11.93 -4.99
CA ARG A 239 -6.64 -11.15 -6.10
C ARG A 239 -6.86 -9.70 -5.71
N THR A 240 -7.48 -9.49 -4.54
CA THR A 240 -7.77 -8.16 -4.03
C THR A 240 -6.48 -7.39 -3.74
N ASN A 241 -5.49 -8.01 -3.10
CA ASN A 241 -4.20 -7.38 -2.81
C ASN A 241 -3.42 -7.00 -4.08
N THR A 242 -3.40 -7.89 -5.07
CA THR A 242 -2.74 -7.62 -6.36
C THR A 242 -3.43 -6.45 -7.08
N ALA A 243 -4.76 -6.47 -7.16
CA ALA A 243 -5.53 -5.41 -7.78
C ALA A 243 -5.38 -4.06 -7.04
N LEU A 244 -5.38 -4.09 -5.68
CA LEU A 244 -5.13 -2.93 -4.84
C LEU A 244 -3.79 -2.27 -5.17
N ALA A 245 -2.71 -3.05 -5.18
CA ALA A 245 -1.37 -2.54 -5.43
C ALA A 245 -1.25 -1.94 -6.85
N ILE A 246 -1.76 -2.63 -7.86
CA ILE A 246 -1.75 -2.14 -9.25
C ILE A 246 -2.58 -0.86 -9.36
N MET A 247 -3.77 -0.79 -8.80
CA MET A 247 -4.62 0.39 -8.87
C MET A 247 -3.99 1.59 -8.14
N ARG A 248 -3.44 1.39 -6.93
CA ARG A 248 -2.72 2.46 -6.21
C ARG A 248 -1.53 2.97 -7.01
N SER A 249 -0.75 2.09 -7.66
CA SER A 249 0.39 2.51 -8.50
C SER A 249 -0.02 3.34 -9.72
N LYS A 250 -1.30 3.38 -10.05
CA LYS A 250 -1.88 4.14 -11.17
C LYS A 250 -2.67 5.37 -10.73
N GLY A 251 -2.61 5.71 -9.44
CA GLY A 251 -3.25 6.90 -8.89
C GLY A 251 -4.74 6.73 -8.59
N PHE A 252 -5.21 5.51 -8.35
CA PHE A 252 -6.55 5.31 -7.79
C PHE A 252 -6.53 5.43 -6.27
N ALA A 253 -7.51 6.12 -5.73
CA ALA A 253 -7.80 6.10 -4.30
C ALA A 253 -8.60 4.84 -3.98
N VAL A 254 -7.96 3.85 -3.34
CA VAL A 254 -8.55 2.52 -3.17
C VAL A 254 -8.25 1.94 -1.79
N SER A 255 -9.27 1.32 -1.17
CA SER A 255 -9.16 0.57 0.08
C SER A 255 -9.34 -0.93 -0.15
N TYR A 256 -8.76 -1.70 0.76
CA TYR A 256 -9.00 -3.13 0.94
C TYR A 256 -10.08 -3.29 2.00
N ASP A 257 -11.22 -3.82 1.61
CA ASP A 257 -12.35 -4.07 2.50
C ASP A 257 -12.52 -5.58 2.69
N PHE A 258 -12.92 -6.01 3.88
CA PHE A 258 -13.09 -7.44 4.15
C PHE A 258 -14.14 -7.71 5.21
N VAL A 259 -14.63 -8.94 5.22
CA VAL A 259 -15.41 -9.52 6.31
C VAL A 259 -14.71 -10.77 6.81
N LEU A 260 -14.60 -10.91 8.13
CA LEU A 260 -13.98 -12.10 8.75
C LEU A 260 -14.86 -13.33 8.58
N GLN A 261 -16.17 -13.13 8.53
CA GLN A 261 -17.13 -14.19 8.34
C GLN A 261 -18.44 -13.60 7.76
N TRP A 262 -18.95 -14.26 6.72
CA TRP A 262 -20.29 -13.95 6.23
C TRP A 262 -21.36 -14.38 7.26
N PRO A 263 -22.49 -13.67 7.36
CA PRO A 263 -23.58 -14.07 8.26
C PRO A 263 -24.14 -15.48 7.98
N THR A 264 -24.03 -15.93 6.74
CA THR A 264 -24.61 -17.20 6.25
C THR A 264 -23.60 -18.23 5.81
N LYS A 265 -22.29 -17.93 5.85
CA LYS A 265 -21.21 -18.81 5.39
C LYS A 265 -20.00 -18.71 6.31
N ALA A 266 -19.41 -19.85 6.64
CA ALA A 266 -18.26 -19.92 7.56
C ALA A 266 -16.92 -19.62 6.86
N HIS A 267 -16.83 -18.53 6.09
CA HIS A 267 -15.56 -18.08 5.51
C HIS A 267 -15.50 -16.55 5.36
N ALA A 268 -14.27 -16.05 5.37
CA ALA A 268 -13.96 -14.65 5.12
C ALA A 268 -14.10 -14.31 3.63
N HIS A 269 -14.18 -13.03 3.33
CA HIS A 269 -14.14 -12.50 1.97
C HIS A 269 -13.52 -11.12 1.95
N SER A 270 -12.91 -10.75 0.82
CA SER A 270 -12.30 -9.44 0.63
C SER A 270 -12.60 -8.89 -0.77
N TRP A 271 -12.65 -7.56 -0.84
CA TRP A 271 -12.90 -6.81 -2.08
C TRP A 271 -12.24 -5.43 -2.03
N LEU A 272 -12.30 -4.70 -3.12
CA LEU A 272 -11.82 -3.32 -3.22
C LEU A 272 -12.98 -2.34 -3.15
N SER A 273 -12.78 -1.21 -2.48
CA SER A 273 -13.60 -0.02 -2.63
C SER A 273 -12.76 1.10 -3.22
N ILE A 274 -13.14 1.54 -4.42
CA ILE A 274 -12.45 2.59 -5.17
C ILE A 274 -13.23 3.88 -5.01
N LEU A 275 -12.59 4.91 -4.48
CA LEU A 275 -13.18 6.23 -4.32
C LEU A 275 -13.23 6.93 -5.69
N ILE A 276 -14.43 7.25 -6.15
CA ILE A 276 -14.63 7.97 -7.42
C ILE A 276 -14.57 9.48 -7.18
N ASP A 277 -15.21 9.89 -6.11
CA ASP A 277 -15.19 11.23 -5.51
C ASP A 277 -15.53 11.13 -4.02
N HIS A 278 -15.61 12.26 -3.34
CA HIS A 278 -15.83 12.30 -1.89
C HIS A 278 -17.03 11.46 -1.39
N ASP A 279 -18.08 11.33 -2.18
CA ASP A 279 -19.33 10.71 -1.77
C ASP A 279 -19.62 9.36 -2.42
N ARG A 280 -18.87 8.99 -3.47
CA ARG A 280 -19.16 7.79 -4.27
C ARG A 280 -18.01 6.81 -4.30
N ARG A 281 -18.35 5.57 -4.03
CA ARG A 281 -17.43 4.44 -4.14
C ARG A 281 -17.96 3.42 -5.15
N MET A 282 -17.08 2.78 -5.86
CA MET A 282 -17.37 1.54 -6.57
C MET A 282 -16.68 0.38 -5.88
N VAL A 283 -17.34 -0.75 -5.90
CA VAL A 283 -16.85 -1.99 -5.30
C VAL A 283 -16.51 -2.96 -6.41
N CYS A 284 -15.37 -3.64 -6.29
CA CYS A 284 -15.01 -4.73 -7.18
C CYS A 284 -14.16 -5.78 -6.47
N GLU A 285 -14.30 -7.03 -6.87
CA GLU A 285 -13.33 -8.06 -6.54
C GLU A 285 -12.20 -8.04 -7.56
N GLY A 286 -10.97 -8.34 -7.13
CA GLY A 286 -9.83 -8.44 -8.05
C GLY A 286 -10.10 -9.43 -9.18
N GLY A 287 -10.09 -8.96 -10.44
CA GLY A 287 -10.40 -9.76 -11.62
C GLY A 287 -11.87 -9.95 -11.93
N HIS A 288 -12.77 -9.26 -11.25
CA HIS A 288 -14.22 -9.22 -11.56
C HIS A 288 -14.65 -7.83 -11.99
N ASP A 289 -15.76 -7.75 -12.70
CA ASP A 289 -16.30 -6.48 -13.18
C ASP A 289 -16.72 -5.61 -11.97
N PRO A 290 -16.36 -4.32 -11.97
CA PRO A 290 -16.74 -3.41 -10.90
C PRO A 290 -18.25 -3.11 -10.95
N PHE A 291 -18.83 -2.83 -9.79
CA PHE A 291 -20.21 -2.35 -9.69
C PHE A 291 -20.28 -1.11 -8.80
N LEU A 292 -21.20 -0.20 -9.12
CA LEU A 292 -21.42 0.99 -8.31
C LEU A 292 -22.18 0.63 -7.04
N ALA A 293 -21.52 0.75 -5.90
CA ALA A 293 -22.20 0.73 -4.61
C ALA A 293 -22.63 2.18 -4.29
N THR A 294 -23.92 2.45 -4.38
CA THR A 294 -24.47 3.65 -3.75
C THR A 294 -24.54 3.40 -2.26
N LEU A 295 -23.55 3.91 -1.52
CA LEU A 295 -23.68 4.04 -0.08
C LEU A 295 -24.83 5.02 0.15
N ARG A 296 -26.00 4.50 0.52
CA ARG A 296 -27.02 5.34 1.15
C ARG A 296 -26.57 5.58 2.59
N PRO A 297 -26.64 6.83 3.07
CA PRO A 297 -26.35 7.13 4.46
C PRO A 297 -27.27 6.38 5.42
#